data_535ebf194e3c880c6578b931c8951123
#
_entry.id   535ebf194e3c880c6578b931c8951123
#
_cell.length_a   1.000
_cell.length_b   1.000
_cell.length_c   1.000
_cell.angle_alpha   90.00
_cell.angle_beta   90.00
_cell.angle_gamma   90.00
#
_symmetry.space_group_name_H-M   'P 1'
#
loop_
_entity.id
_entity.type
_entity.pdbx_description
1 polymer ?
#
loop_
_entity_poly.entity_id
_entity_poly.type
_entity_poly.pdbx_seq_one_letter_code
_entity_poly.pdbx_strand_id
1 'polypeptide(L)'
;AVHGIDRATGKPYDALDPDLLLWVHACLVDSALLFERLTVGRLSAAERERFHREQMVPAELLGLPRERIPATVAQLRSYIADVVAGDALLVTDAARRVAQLVRTPPRDAEWRPVLGAVSWWAFGTLPGRLRAMYGVGWGPGRAMLLRASLAALRAGRPAIPRRFRWILPAQQASARSRLAA
;
A
#
# COMPACT_ATOMS: atom_id res chain seq x y z
N ALA A 1 -12.98 21.52 0.27
CA ALA A 1 -11.92 20.87 1.05
C ALA A 1 -12.54 20.23 2.30
N VAL A 2 -12.05 19.06 2.69
CA VAL A 2 -12.48 18.39 3.93
C VAL A 2 -11.52 18.84 5.04
N HIS A 3 -12.07 19.56 6.02
CA HIS A 3 -11.34 20.05 7.19
C HIS A 3 -12.18 19.83 8.45
N GLY A 4 -11.54 19.83 9.60
CA GLY A 4 -12.21 19.59 10.88
C GLY A 4 -11.24 19.58 12.05
N ILE A 5 -11.69 19.05 13.18
CA ILE A 5 -10.84 18.84 14.35
C ILE A 5 -10.66 17.34 14.56
N ASP A 6 -9.43 16.89 14.62
CA ASP A 6 -9.11 15.52 14.99
C ASP A 6 -9.50 15.26 16.44
N ARG A 7 -10.43 14.33 16.64
CA ARG A 7 -10.96 14.00 17.97
C ARG A 7 -9.93 13.35 18.90
N ALA A 8 -8.87 12.78 18.35
CA ALA A 8 -7.84 12.09 19.15
C ALA A 8 -6.79 13.10 19.68
N THR A 9 -6.47 14.12 18.89
CA THR A 9 -5.43 15.11 19.24
C THR A 9 -5.97 16.49 19.61
N GLY A 10 -7.24 16.77 19.30
CA GLY A 10 -7.85 18.10 19.47
C GLY A 10 -7.33 19.14 18.47
N LYS A 11 -6.48 18.76 17.51
CA LYS A 11 -5.88 19.68 16.54
C LYS A 11 -6.75 19.82 15.29
N PRO A 12 -6.76 20.99 14.66
CA PRO A 12 -7.37 21.14 13.34
C PRO A 12 -6.61 20.32 12.31
N TYR A 13 -7.33 19.77 11.33
CA TYR A 13 -6.75 19.12 10.17
C TYR A 13 -7.38 19.63 8.88
N ASP A 14 -6.58 19.62 7.81
CA ASP A 14 -7.04 19.81 6.43
C ASP A 14 -6.62 18.57 5.61
N ALA A 15 -7.58 17.98 4.88
CA ALA A 15 -7.30 16.82 4.02
C ALA A 15 -6.36 17.16 2.84
N LEU A 16 -6.18 18.44 2.53
CA LEU A 16 -5.23 18.94 1.54
C LEU A 16 -3.89 19.38 2.14
N ASP A 17 -3.67 19.10 3.44
CA ASP A 17 -2.37 19.32 4.06
C ASP A 17 -1.28 18.55 3.30
N PRO A 18 -0.23 19.25 2.79
CA PRO A 18 0.82 18.61 1.99
C PRO A 18 1.55 17.47 2.72
N ASP A 19 1.67 17.50 4.04
CA ASP A 19 2.32 16.43 4.81
C ASP A 19 1.44 15.18 4.86
N LEU A 20 0.13 15.34 4.99
CA LEU A 20 -0.82 14.23 4.91
C LEU A 20 -0.88 13.65 3.50
N LEU A 21 -0.91 14.50 2.47
CA LEU A 21 -0.90 14.07 1.07
C LEU A 21 0.38 13.31 0.74
N LEU A 22 1.55 13.82 1.19
CA LEU A 22 2.84 13.16 0.99
C LEU A 22 2.86 11.78 1.68
N TRP A 23 2.37 11.68 2.92
CA TRP A 23 2.31 10.40 3.63
C TRP A 23 1.46 9.37 2.88
N VAL A 24 0.25 9.76 2.44
CA VAL A 24 -0.64 8.87 1.69
C VAL A 24 0.02 8.44 0.37
N HIS A 25 0.59 9.40 -0.39
CA HIS A 25 1.30 9.11 -1.62
C HIS A 25 2.46 8.13 -1.41
N ALA A 26 3.29 8.39 -0.41
CA ALA A 26 4.44 7.55 -0.09
C ALA A 26 4.01 6.10 0.27
N CYS A 27 2.97 5.95 1.07
CA CYS A 27 2.41 4.63 1.42
C CYS A 27 1.89 3.89 0.18
N LEU A 28 1.20 4.57 -0.73
CA LEU A 28 0.66 3.96 -1.95
C LEU A 28 1.78 3.47 -2.87
N VAL A 29 2.80 4.30 -3.12
CA VAL A 29 3.92 3.96 -4.00
C VAL A 29 4.77 2.82 -3.40
N ASP A 30 5.14 2.91 -2.11
CA ASP A 30 5.93 1.87 -1.46
C ASP A 30 5.16 0.54 -1.38
N SER A 31 3.87 0.58 -1.08
CA SER A 31 3.03 -0.63 -1.07
C SER A 31 2.95 -1.30 -2.45
N ALA A 32 2.82 -0.51 -3.52
CA ALA A 32 2.80 -1.02 -4.89
C ALA A 32 4.15 -1.68 -5.26
N LEU A 33 5.27 -1.01 -4.96
CA LEU A 33 6.62 -1.54 -5.20
C LEU A 33 6.92 -2.76 -4.34
N LEU A 34 6.49 -2.77 -3.08
CA LEU A 34 6.63 -3.91 -2.18
C LEU A 34 5.85 -5.11 -2.71
N PHE A 35 4.58 -4.91 -3.07
CA PHE A 35 3.73 -5.99 -3.56
C PHE A 35 4.22 -6.53 -4.91
N GLU A 36 4.67 -5.66 -5.82
CA GLU A 36 5.35 -6.07 -7.05
C GLU A 36 6.55 -6.98 -6.75
N ARG A 37 7.44 -6.54 -5.87
CA ARG A 37 8.63 -7.31 -5.49
C ARG A 37 8.30 -8.67 -4.90
N LEU A 38 7.26 -8.76 -4.08
CA LEU A 38 6.87 -10.00 -3.39
C LEU A 38 6.14 -10.98 -4.31
N THR A 39 5.33 -10.49 -5.25
CA THR A 39 4.40 -11.32 -6.03
C THR A 39 4.76 -11.44 -7.51
N VAL A 40 5.51 -10.49 -8.06
CA VAL A 40 5.94 -10.47 -9.48
C VAL A 40 7.46 -10.55 -9.57
N GLY A 41 8.16 -9.61 -8.94
CA GLY A 41 9.61 -9.56 -8.79
C GLY A 41 10.36 -9.42 -10.12
N ARG A 42 9.80 -8.67 -11.07
CA ARG A 42 10.37 -8.50 -12.42
C ARG A 42 10.94 -7.13 -12.70
N LEU A 43 10.59 -6.11 -11.90
CA LEU A 43 11.09 -4.77 -12.13
C LEU A 43 12.57 -4.66 -11.77
N SER A 44 13.37 -4.16 -12.71
CA SER A 44 14.73 -3.69 -12.47
C SER A 44 14.76 -2.46 -11.57
N ALA A 45 15.93 -2.05 -11.11
CA ALA A 45 16.08 -0.81 -10.33
C ALA A 45 15.61 0.41 -11.13
N ALA A 46 15.99 0.49 -12.41
CA ALA A 46 15.61 1.59 -13.30
C ALA A 46 14.08 1.67 -13.52
N GLU A 47 13.43 0.53 -13.67
CA GLU A 47 11.97 0.48 -13.83
C GLU A 47 11.23 0.88 -12.55
N ARG A 48 11.75 0.55 -11.36
CA ARG A 48 11.20 1.03 -10.08
C ARG A 48 11.32 2.55 -9.94
N GLU A 49 12.48 3.12 -10.32
CA GLU A 49 12.66 4.58 -10.34
C GLU A 49 11.74 5.25 -11.38
N ARG A 50 11.56 4.63 -12.54
CA ARG A 50 10.61 5.10 -13.56
C ARG A 50 9.18 5.08 -13.01
N PHE A 51 8.74 3.97 -12.42
CA PHE A 51 7.41 3.86 -11.80
C PHE A 51 7.20 4.96 -10.76
N HIS A 52 8.18 5.17 -9.87
CA HIS A 52 8.11 6.21 -8.86
C HIS A 52 7.92 7.60 -9.48
N ARG A 53 8.71 7.96 -10.51
CA ARG A 53 8.57 9.23 -11.22
C ARG A 53 7.19 9.40 -11.88
N GLU A 54 6.66 8.34 -12.47
CA GLU A 54 5.31 8.35 -13.07
C GLU A 54 4.22 8.56 -12.02
N GLN A 55 4.40 8.04 -10.80
CA GLN A 55 3.46 8.24 -9.69
C GLN A 55 3.50 9.66 -9.07
N MET A 56 4.50 10.47 -9.35
CA MET A 56 4.52 11.88 -8.92
C MET A 56 3.40 12.69 -9.59
N VAL A 57 3.07 12.39 -10.86
CA VAL A 57 2.04 13.12 -11.61
C VAL A 57 0.66 13.05 -10.92
N PRO A 58 0.12 11.88 -10.53
CA PRO A 58 -1.13 11.85 -9.76
C PRO A 58 -1.06 12.63 -8.44
N ALA A 59 0.08 12.63 -7.75
CA ALA A 59 0.25 13.38 -6.51
C ALA A 59 0.18 14.90 -6.75
N GLU A 60 0.84 15.39 -7.80
CA GLU A 60 0.77 16.80 -8.22
C GLU A 60 -0.67 17.21 -8.56
N LEU A 61 -1.42 16.37 -9.26
CA LEU A 61 -2.83 16.59 -9.59
C LEU A 61 -3.74 16.64 -8.34
N LEU A 62 -3.33 16.01 -7.24
CA LEU A 62 -4.02 16.08 -5.95
C LEU A 62 -3.58 17.30 -5.11
N GLY A 63 -2.68 18.12 -5.62
CA GLY A 63 -2.23 19.35 -4.95
C GLY A 63 -0.95 19.20 -4.13
N LEU A 64 -0.24 18.07 -4.23
CA LEU A 64 1.05 17.90 -3.57
C LEU A 64 2.15 18.58 -4.40
N PRO A 65 2.86 19.60 -3.87
CA PRO A 65 3.95 20.23 -4.60
C PRO A 65 5.07 19.23 -4.94
N ARG A 66 5.54 19.26 -6.19
CA ARG A 66 6.52 18.29 -6.69
C ARG A 66 7.82 18.29 -5.90
N GLU A 67 8.26 19.45 -5.47
CA GLU A 67 9.49 19.65 -4.67
C GLU A 67 9.42 19.00 -3.28
N ARG A 68 8.23 18.68 -2.80
CA ARG A 68 8.03 17.95 -1.54
C ARG A 68 8.10 16.43 -1.71
N ILE A 69 7.94 15.94 -2.94
CA ILE A 69 7.97 14.50 -3.20
C ILE A 69 9.43 14.03 -3.24
N PRO A 70 9.81 12.99 -2.47
CA PRO A 70 11.15 12.43 -2.55
C PRO A 70 11.52 12.07 -4.00
N ALA A 71 12.69 12.49 -4.46
CA ALA A 71 13.06 12.37 -5.88
C ALA A 71 13.36 10.93 -6.32
N THR A 72 13.72 10.04 -5.38
CA THR A 72 14.11 8.64 -5.65
C THR A 72 13.37 7.66 -4.74
N VAL A 73 13.30 6.40 -5.16
CA VAL A 73 12.75 5.30 -4.34
C VAL A 73 13.51 5.14 -3.02
N ALA A 74 14.81 5.39 -3.01
CA ALA A 74 15.63 5.34 -1.80
C ALA A 74 15.21 6.43 -0.80
N GLN A 75 15.07 7.68 -1.27
CA GLN A 75 14.60 8.79 -0.45
C GLN A 75 13.16 8.58 0.04
N LEU A 76 12.26 8.04 -0.80
CA LEU A 76 10.90 7.70 -0.41
C LEU A 76 10.89 6.70 0.75
N ARG A 77 11.73 5.67 0.69
CA ARG A 77 11.85 4.67 1.76
C ARG A 77 12.44 5.23 3.03
N SER A 78 13.44 6.12 2.92
CA SER A 78 13.97 6.84 4.09
C SER A 78 12.88 7.66 4.77
N TYR A 79 12.14 8.46 4.00
CA TYR A 79 11.01 9.22 4.51
C TYR A 79 9.99 8.34 5.27
N ILE A 80 9.57 7.21 4.67
CA ILE A 80 8.64 6.28 5.33
C ILE A 80 9.25 5.71 6.61
N ALA A 81 10.53 5.33 6.59
CA ALA A 81 11.22 4.78 7.76
C ALA A 81 11.27 5.82 8.90
N ASP A 82 11.57 7.08 8.59
CA ASP A 82 11.63 8.17 9.54
C ASP A 82 10.25 8.46 10.16
N VAL A 83 9.19 8.52 9.35
CA VAL A 83 7.82 8.69 9.84
C VAL A 83 7.38 7.50 10.71
N VAL A 84 7.71 6.27 10.31
CA VAL A 84 7.39 5.06 11.09
C VAL A 84 8.20 5.00 12.39
N ALA A 85 9.43 5.48 12.40
CA ALA A 85 10.28 5.52 13.60
C ALA A 85 9.89 6.66 14.56
N GLY A 86 9.32 7.74 14.04
CA GLY A 86 8.91 8.92 14.81
C GLY A 86 7.57 8.73 15.53
N ASP A 87 7.07 9.84 16.09
CA ASP A 87 5.82 9.87 16.86
C ASP A 87 4.63 10.50 16.10
N ALA A 88 4.81 10.70 14.78
CA ALA A 88 3.77 11.30 13.92
C ALA A 88 2.56 10.38 13.71
N LEU A 89 2.74 9.06 13.84
CA LEU A 89 1.68 8.08 13.63
C LEU A 89 0.96 7.73 14.93
N LEU A 90 -0.35 7.91 14.95
CA LEU A 90 -1.21 7.53 16.06
C LEU A 90 -2.26 6.52 15.58
N VAL A 91 -2.32 5.36 16.24
CA VAL A 91 -3.40 4.38 16.00
C VAL A 91 -4.52 4.65 17.00
N THR A 92 -5.57 5.34 16.53
CA THR A 92 -6.76 5.64 17.32
C THR A 92 -7.63 4.40 17.50
N ASP A 93 -8.61 4.45 18.44
CA ASP A 93 -9.58 3.36 18.59
C ASP A 93 -10.45 3.19 17.35
N ALA A 94 -10.73 4.27 16.62
CA ALA A 94 -11.40 4.20 15.32
C ALA A 94 -10.56 3.40 14.31
N ALA A 95 -9.26 3.68 14.22
CA ALA A 95 -8.34 2.95 13.35
C ALA A 95 -8.25 1.46 13.74
N ARG A 96 -8.23 1.14 15.04
CA ARG A 96 -8.25 -0.25 15.51
C ARG A 96 -9.54 -0.97 15.13
N ARG A 97 -10.71 -0.31 15.25
CA ARG A 97 -12.00 -0.89 14.82
C ARG A 97 -12.01 -1.18 13.32
N VAL A 98 -11.55 -0.26 12.49
CA VAL A 98 -11.45 -0.48 11.04
C VAL A 98 -10.49 -1.64 10.72
N ALA A 99 -9.32 -1.66 11.35
CA ALA A 99 -8.35 -2.75 11.20
C ALA A 99 -8.95 -4.11 11.62
N GLN A 100 -9.78 -4.14 12.64
CA GLN A 100 -10.47 -5.36 13.08
C GLN A 100 -11.50 -5.82 12.04
N LEU A 101 -12.28 -4.92 11.44
CA LEU A 101 -13.21 -5.24 10.36
C LEU A 101 -12.49 -5.84 9.14
N VAL A 102 -11.34 -5.27 8.77
CA VAL A 102 -10.50 -5.80 7.67
C VAL A 102 -9.94 -7.17 8.00
N ARG A 103 -9.52 -7.41 9.26
CA ARG A 103 -8.96 -8.70 9.70
C ARG A 103 -10.01 -9.78 9.91
N THR A 104 -11.20 -9.39 10.31
CA THR A 104 -12.30 -10.30 10.62
C THR A 104 -13.57 -9.79 9.93
N PRO A 105 -13.66 -9.95 8.59
CA PRO A 105 -14.84 -9.53 7.84
C PRO A 105 -16.11 -10.22 8.38
N PRO A 106 -17.28 -9.58 8.26
CA PRO A 106 -18.57 -10.15 8.62
C PRO A 106 -18.76 -11.54 8.00
N ARG A 107 -19.49 -12.43 8.70
CA ARG A 107 -19.67 -13.82 8.28
C ARG A 107 -20.45 -13.97 6.98
N ASP A 108 -21.32 -13.04 6.67
CA ASP A 108 -22.15 -12.93 5.49
C ASP A 108 -21.47 -12.29 4.28
N ALA A 109 -20.21 -11.80 4.44
CA ALA A 109 -19.47 -11.23 3.33
C ALA A 109 -19.03 -12.34 2.34
N GLU A 110 -19.57 -12.32 1.12
CA GLU A 110 -19.24 -13.29 0.06
C GLU A 110 -17.73 -13.35 -0.25
N TRP A 111 -17.04 -12.22 -0.16
CA TRP A 111 -15.61 -12.08 -0.41
C TRP A 111 -14.72 -12.36 0.81
N ARG A 112 -15.28 -12.89 1.89
CA ARG A 112 -14.56 -13.13 3.15
C ARG A 112 -13.25 -13.90 2.99
N PRO A 113 -13.14 -14.99 2.19
CA PRO A 113 -11.87 -15.70 2.01
C PRO A 113 -10.81 -14.83 1.35
N VAL A 114 -11.20 -14.04 0.34
CA VAL A 114 -10.31 -13.12 -0.37
C VAL A 114 -9.86 -11.99 0.55
N LEU A 115 -10.80 -11.36 1.28
CA LEU A 115 -10.49 -10.32 2.26
C LEU A 115 -9.58 -10.85 3.37
N GLY A 116 -9.77 -12.09 3.82
CA GLY A 116 -8.90 -12.74 4.79
C GLY A 116 -7.46 -12.91 4.29
N ALA A 117 -7.30 -13.36 3.05
CA ALA A 117 -5.97 -13.50 2.42
C ALA A 117 -5.28 -12.14 2.22
N VAL A 118 -6.01 -11.14 1.70
CA VAL A 118 -5.50 -9.78 1.51
C VAL A 118 -5.10 -9.15 2.85
N SER A 119 -5.94 -9.29 3.87
CA SER A 119 -5.66 -8.82 5.22
C SER A 119 -4.41 -9.49 5.81
N TRP A 120 -4.27 -10.80 5.64
CA TRP A 120 -3.10 -11.56 6.08
C TRP A 120 -1.81 -11.01 5.45
N TRP A 121 -1.81 -10.79 4.13
CA TRP A 121 -0.64 -10.22 3.44
C TRP A 121 -0.39 -8.78 3.83
N ALA A 122 -1.44 -7.94 3.92
CA ALA A 122 -1.31 -6.54 4.32
C ALA A 122 -0.69 -6.40 5.71
N PHE A 123 -1.25 -7.06 6.73
CA PHE A 123 -0.70 -6.99 8.08
C PHE A 123 0.66 -7.68 8.20
N GLY A 124 0.89 -8.76 7.46
CA GLY A 124 2.15 -9.48 7.47
C GLY A 124 3.31 -8.67 6.88
N THR A 125 3.04 -7.81 5.92
CA THR A 125 4.05 -6.96 5.27
C THR A 125 4.26 -5.61 5.95
N LEU A 126 3.40 -5.22 6.90
CA LEU A 126 3.60 -4.01 7.69
C LEU A 126 4.92 -4.04 8.47
N PRO A 127 5.59 -2.89 8.67
CA PRO A 127 6.67 -2.75 9.63
C PRO A 127 6.28 -3.25 11.02
N GLY A 128 7.24 -3.86 11.74
CA GLY A 128 6.97 -4.47 13.06
C GLY A 128 6.37 -3.50 14.07
N ARG A 129 6.83 -2.23 14.07
CA ARG A 129 6.30 -1.17 14.92
C ARG A 129 4.82 -0.91 14.64
N LEU A 130 4.42 -0.79 13.37
CA LEU A 130 3.02 -0.59 13.01
C LEU A 130 2.15 -1.79 13.40
N ARG A 131 2.63 -3.03 13.19
CA ARG A 131 1.91 -4.21 13.68
C ARG A 131 1.69 -4.17 15.19
N ALA A 132 2.71 -3.79 15.96
CA ALA A 132 2.61 -3.66 17.40
C ALA A 132 1.58 -2.60 17.81
N MET A 133 1.54 -1.44 17.15
CA MET A 133 0.56 -0.38 17.41
C MET A 133 -0.89 -0.85 17.16
N TYR A 134 -1.10 -1.77 16.20
CA TYR A 134 -2.40 -2.41 15.95
C TYR A 134 -2.66 -3.64 16.84
N GLY A 135 -1.76 -3.97 17.76
CA GLY A 135 -1.89 -5.15 18.62
C GLY A 135 -1.83 -6.48 17.86
N VAL A 136 -1.15 -6.51 16.69
CA VAL A 136 -1.03 -7.72 15.86
C VAL A 136 0.23 -8.48 16.23
N GLY A 137 0.09 -9.54 17.02
CA GLY A 137 1.20 -10.46 17.34
C GLY A 137 1.73 -11.15 16.09
N TRP A 138 3.07 -11.18 15.95
CA TRP A 138 3.74 -11.75 14.79
C TRP A 138 5.01 -12.52 15.19
N GLY A 139 4.90 -13.84 15.17
CA GLY A 139 6.02 -14.72 15.50
C GLY A 139 6.69 -15.33 14.25
N PRO A 140 7.79 -16.09 14.45
CA PRO A 140 8.54 -16.70 13.34
C PRO A 140 7.70 -17.66 12.49
N GLY A 141 6.78 -18.41 13.08
CA GLY A 141 5.89 -19.31 12.34
C GLY A 141 4.97 -18.54 11.37
N ARG A 142 4.39 -17.41 11.80
CA ARG A 142 3.58 -16.54 10.93
C ARG A 142 4.43 -15.91 9.83
N ALA A 143 5.66 -15.52 10.13
CA ALA A 143 6.57 -14.96 9.14
C ALA A 143 6.97 -16.00 8.08
N MET A 144 7.16 -17.25 8.47
CA MET A 144 7.44 -18.35 7.55
C MET A 144 6.22 -18.64 6.66
N LEU A 145 5.03 -18.73 7.24
CA LEU A 145 3.78 -18.96 6.49
C LEU A 145 3.49 -17.82 5.51
N LEU A 146 3.72 -16.56 5.91
CA LEU A 146 3.60 -15.42 5.01
C LEU A 146 4.53 -15.57 3.80
N ARG A 147 5.82 -15.86 4.05
CA ARG A 147 6.80 -16.05 2.97
C ARG A 147 6.39 -17.20 2.03
N ALA A 148 5.94 -18.32 2.59
CA ALA A 148 5.47 -19.46 1.81
C ALA A 148 4.24 -19.10 0.96
N SER A 149 3.25 -18.39 1.53
CA SER A 149 2.03 -17.99 0.80
C SER A 149 2.33 -16.99 -0.33
N LEU A 150 3.23 -16.04 -0.12
CA LEU A 150 3.66 -15.09 -1.16
C LEU A 150 4.49 -15.79 -2.26
N ALA A 151 5.34 -16.74 -1.88
CA ALA A 151 6.08 -17.56 -2.85
C ALA A 151 5.13 -18.43 -3.70
N ALA A 152 4.12 -19.04 -3.08
CA ALA A 152 3.09 -19.82 -3.77
C ALA A 152 2.28 -18.92 -4.73
N LEU A 153 1.88 -17.71 -4.30
CA LEU A 153 1.21 -16.74 -5.15
C LEU A 153 2.07 -16.36 -6.36
N ARG A 154 3.35 -16.08 -6.13
CA ARG A 154 4.30 -15.75 -7.19
C ARG A 154 4.48 -16.90 -8.19
N ALA A 155 4.63 -18.13 -7.71
CA ALA A 155 4.79 -19.32 -8.54
C ALA A 155 3.50 -19.67 -9.31
N GLY A 156 2.35 -19.54 -8.68
CA GLY A 156 1.03 -19.83 -9.28
C GLY A 156 0.52 -18.74 -10.23
N ARG A 157 1.03 -17.51 -10.12
CA ARG A 157 0.57 -16.36 -10.92
C ARG A 157 0.59 -16.60 -12.44
N PRO A 158 1.59 -17.26 -13.07
CA PRO A 158 1.56 -17.54 -14.51
C PRO A 158 0.36 -18.41 -14.95
N ALA A 159 -0.12 -19.30 -14.09
CA ALA A 159 -1.27 -20.15 -14.35
C ALA A 159 -2.62 -19.38 -14.32
N ILE A 160 -2.67 -18.20 -13.71
CA ILE A 160 -3.88 -17.38 -13.67
C ILE A 160 -4.09 -16.75 -15.05
N PRO A 161 -5.23 -16.96 -15.73
CA PRO A 161 -5.53 -16.35 -17.02
C PRO A 161 -5.38 -14.81 -16.99
N ARG A 162 -4.90 -14.24 -18.09
CA ARG A 162 -4.64 -12.77 -18.20
C ARG A 162 -5.86 -11.92 -17.82
N ARG A 163 -7.09 -12.38 -18.16
CA ARG A 163 -8.36 -11.73 -17.85
C ARG A 163 -8.58 -11.50 -16.36
N PHE A 164 -8.03 -12.34 -15.48
CA PHE A 164 -8.14 -12.21 -14.03
C PHE A 164 -6.93 -11.49 -13.39
N ARG A 165 -5.83 -11.32 -14.14
CA ARG A 165 -4.63 -10.64 -13.67
C ARG A 165 -4.60 -9.15 -13.97
N TRP A 166 -5.41 -8.71 -14.91
CA TRP A 166 -5.42 -7.35 -15.39
C TRP A 166 -6.77 -6.70 -15.14
N ILE A 167 -6.76 -5.53 -14.53
CA ILE A 167 -7.96 -4.70 -14.38
C ILE A 167 -8.40 -4.19 -15.77
N LEU A 168 -9.70 -3.93 -15.92
CA LEU A 168 -10.30 -3.48 -17.18
C LEU A 168 -9.56 -2.31 -17.84
N PRO A 169 -9.17 -1.21 -17.13
CA PRO A 169 -8.39 -0.13 -17.75
C PRO A 169 -7.05 -0.59 -18.33
N ALA A 170 -6.34 -1.50 -17.65
CA ALA A 170 -5.07 -2.03 -18.14
C ALA A 170 -5.26 -2.93 -19.38
N GLN A 171 -6.36 -3.69 -19.44
CA GLN A 171 -6.73 -4.48 -20.62
C GLN A 171 -7.01 -3.56 -21.82
N GLN A 172 -7.77 -2.50 -21.62
CA GLN A 172 -8.11 -1.52 -22.65
C GLN A 172 -6.86 -0.75 -23.15
N ALA A 173 -5.96 -0.36 -22.23
CA ALA A 173 -4.70 0.28 -22.59
C ALA A 173 -3.81 -0.64 -23.44
N SER A 174 -3.70 -1.91 -23.07
CA SER A 174 -2.96 -2.91 -23.85
C SER A 174 -3.58 -3.18 -25.23
N ALA A 175 -4.90 -3.16 -25.33
CA ALA A 175 -5.59 -3.30 -26.62
C ALA A 175 -5.29 -2.09 -27.55
N ARG A 176 -5.35 -0.88 -27.00
CA ARG A 176 -5.02 0.36 -27.77
C ARG A 176 -3.57 0.39 -28.25
N SER A 177 -2.61 -0.02 -27.43
CA SER A 177 -1.20 -0.06 -27.84
C SER A 177 -0.93 -1.05 -28.97
N ARG A 178 -1.72 -2.15 -29.08
CA ARG A 178 -1.59 -3.12 -30.16
C ARG A 178 -2.22 -2.68 -31.47
N LEU A 179 -3.18 -1.76 -31.43
CA LEU A 179 -3.81 -1.18 -32.62
C LEU A 179 -2.98 -0.03 -33.21
N ALA A 180 -2.06 0.52 -32.40
CA ALA A 180 -1.17 1.62 -32.77
C ALA A 180 0.24 1.15 -33.23
N ALA A 181 0.51 -0.16 -33.16
CA ALA A 181 1.75 -0.81 -33.60
C ALA A 181 1.55 -1.59 -34.89
#